data_32c46204a8aa6b40eaa899073dc3d974
#
_entry.id   32c46204a8aa6b40eaa899073dc3d974
#
_cell.length_a   1.000
_cell.length_b   1.000
_cell.length_c   1.000
_cell.angle_alpha   90.00
_cell.angle_beta   90.00
_cell.angle_gamma   90.00
#
_symmetry.space_group_name_H-M   'P 1'
#
loop_
_entity.id
_entity.type
_entity.pdbx_description
1 polymer ?
#
loop_
_entity_poly.entity_id
_entity_poly.type
_entity_poly.pdbx_seq_one_letter_code
_entity_poly.pdbx_strand_id
1 'polypeptide(L)'
;MTALGAATASSTEEISTGLNKFAAIAETVGLSYEYAASALATVTATTRQSADIVGTAFKTLFARIQDLELGKTLDDGTTLGKYSAALNTIGVNIKDDNDNLKEMDQILEEMAEKWQTLNKDEQTALAQTVAGTRQYTQLVALMENWDFMR
;
A
#
# COMPACT_ATOMS: atom_id res chain seq x y z
N MET A 1 -10.84 7.33 19.94
CA MET A 1 -9.55 7.50 19.26
C MET A 1 -9.17 8.95 18.98
N THR A 2 -9.20 9.73 20.03
CA THR A 2 -8.90 11.14 19.89
C THR A 2 -7.46 11.42 19.53
N ALA A 3 -6.51 10.57 20.01
CA ALA A 3 -5.09 10.76 19.69
C ALA A 3 -4.83 10.65 18.20
N LEU A 4 -5.44 9.67 17.53
CA LEU A 4 -5.30 9.50 16.09
C LEU A 4 -5.91 10.68 15.34
N GLY A 5 -7.12 11.08 15.73
CA GLY A 5 -7.79 12.23 15.12
C GLY A 5 -7.03 13.53 15.30
N ALA A 6 -6.40 13.71 16.46
CA ALA A 6 -5.60 14.92 16.74
C ALA A 6 -4.27 14.91 16.00
N ALA A 7 -3.70 13.74 15.73
CA ALA A 7 -2.40 13.62 15.08
C ALA A 7 -2.45 13.68 13.55
N THR A 8 -3.64 13.65 12.96
CA THR A 8 -3.82 13.63 11.51
C THR A 8 -4.59 14.85 11.04
N ALA A 9 -4.63 15.07 9.74
CA ALA A 9 -5.40 16.14 9.12
C ALA A 9 -6.90 15.82 9.10
N SER A 10 -7.28 14.59 9.42
CA SER A 10 -8.66 14.11 9.36
C SER A 10 -9.20 13.76 10.74
N SER A 11 -10.49 13.93 10.93
CA SER A 11 -11.17 13.51 12.16
C SER A 11 -11.28 11.98 12.20
N THR A 12 -11.59 11.45 13.40
CA THR A 12 -11.83 10.00 13.57
C THR A 12 -12.95 9.51 12.65
N GLU A 13 -13.99 10.30 12.49
CA GLU A 13 -15.12 9.98 11.61
C GLU A 13 -14.69 9.91 10.16
N GLU A 14 -13.86 10.86 9.71
CA GLU A 14 -13.33 10.86 8.35
C GLU A 14 -12.43 9.65 8.10
N ILE A 15 -11.60 9.29 9.06
CA ILE A 15 -10.74 8.10 8.97
C ILE A 15 -11.60 6.84 8.83
N SER A 16 -12.67 6.74 9.63
CA SER A 16 -13.59 5.61 9.57
C SER A 16 -14.28 5.52 8.20
N THR A 17 -14.71 6.64 7.64
CA THR A 17 -15.34 6.70 6.33
C THR A 17 -14.36 6.29 5.22
N GLY A 18 -13.13 6.81 5.29
CA GLY A 18 -12.10 6.45 4.32
C GLY A 18 -11.73 4.97 4.41
N LEU A 19 -11.64 4.44 5.62
CA LEU A 19 -11.33 3.03 5.84
C LEU A 19 -12.40 2.12 5.24
N ASN A 20 -13.66 2.49 5.37
CA ASN A 20 -14.76 1.70 4.81
C ASN A 20 -14.67 1.57 3.29
N LYS A 21 -14.01 2.50 2.62
CA LYS A 21 -13.86 2.46 1.17
C LYS A 21 -12.98 1.31 0.69
N PHE A 22 -12.02 0.89 1.49
CA PHE A 22 -11.09 -0.15 1.05
C PHE A 22 -10.95 -1.34 2.00
N ALA A 23 -11.71 -1.35 3.09
CA ALA A 23 -11.58 -2.41 4.11
C ALA A 23 -11.81 -3.81 3.53
N ALA A 24 -12.80 -3.97 2.67
CA ALA A 24 -13.11 -5.29 2.09
C ALA A 24 -11.98 -5.81 1.20
N ILE A 25 -11.44 -4.95 0.33
CA ILE A 25 -10.34 -5.37 -0.55
C ILE A 25 -9.06 -5.56 0.24
N ALA A 26 -8.83 -4.76 1.28
CA ALA A 26 -7.67 -4.90 2.15
C ALA A 26 -7.67 -6.29 2.82
N GLU A 27 -8.81 -6.71 3.33
CA GLU A 27 -8.95 -8.03 3.92
C GLU A 27 -8.64 -9.13 2.90
N THR A 28 -9.10 -8.96 1.68
CA THR A 28 -8.89 -9.96 0.61
C THR A 28 -7.41 -10.15 0.28
N VAL A 29 -6.62 -9.08 0.30
CA VAL A 29 -5.18 -9.17 0.02
C VAL A 29 -4.34 -9.43 1.27
N GLY A 30 -4.97 -9.55 2.43
CA GLY A 30 -4.27 -9.87 3.66
C GLY A 30 -3.70 -8.67 4.40
N LEU A 31 -4.42 -7.55 4.39
CA LEU A 31 -4.08 -6.37 5.19
C LEU A 31 -5.03 -6.29 6.37
N SER A 32 -4.49 -6.38 7.58
CA SER A 32 -5.32 -6.34 8.79
C SER A 32 -6.01 -4.98 8.95
N TYR A 33 -7.09 -4.97 9.71
CA TYR A 33 -7.86 -3.75 9.96
C TYR A 33 -6.99 -2.67 10.62
N GLU A 34 -6.20 -3.05 11.62
CA GLU A 34 -5.32 -2.12 12.33
C GLU A 34 -4.27 -1.53 11.39
N TYR A 35 -3.72 -2.36 10.53
CA TYR A 35 -2.74 -1.93 9.54
C TYR A 35 -3.37 -0.97 8.54
N ALA A 36 -4.56 -1.31 8.05
CA ALA A 36 -5.30 -0.47 7.11
C ALA A 36 -5.62 0.90 7.70
N ALA A 37 -6.07 0.93 8.95
CA ALA A 37 -6.39 2.18 9.64
C ALA A 37 -5.13 3.03 9.84
N SER A 38 -4.02 2.42 10.26
CA SER A 38 -2.75 3.12 10.46
C SER A 38 -2.19 3.67 9.14
N ALA A 39 -2.28 2.88 8.06
CA ALA A 39 -1.83 3.31 6.74
C ALA A 39 -2.64 4.52 6.26
N LEU A 40 -3.96 4.47 6.41
CA LEU A 40 -4.82 5.58 6.03
C LEU A 40 -4.48 6.85 6.81
N ALA A 41 -4.34 6.73 8.13
CA ALA A 41 -4.01 7.87 8.99
C ALA A 41 -2.64 8.46 8.64
N THR A 42 -1.65 7.61 8.40
CA THR A 42 -0.29 8.02 8.06
C THR A 42 -0.27 8.81 6.75
N VAL A 43 -0.92 8.29 5.72
CA VAL A 43 -0.89 8.92 4.40
C VAL A 43 -1.73 10.20 4.37
N THR A 44 -2.85 10.24 5.07
CA THR A 44 -3.64 11.49 5.18
C THR A 44 -2.85 12.57 5.90
N ALA A 45 -2.14 12.20 6.98
CA ALA A 45 -1.34 13.17 7.75
C ALA A 45 -0.17 13.71 6.93
N THR A 46 0.51 12.87 6.17
CA THR A 46 1.73 13.26 5.44
C THR A 46 1.46 13.91 4.11
N THR A 47 0.39 13.53 3.41
CA THR A 47 0.04 14.12 2.11
C THR A 47 -0.93 15.28 2.24
N ARG A 48 -1.58 15.42 3.38
CA ARG A 48 -2.64 16.39 3.63
C ARG A 48 -3.85 16.21 2.72
N GLN A 49 -3.97 15.05 2.10
CA GLN A 49 -5.17 14.70 1.33
C GLN A 49 -6.26 14.24 2.30
N SER A 50 -7.51 14.33 1.85
CA SER A 50 -8.62 13.86 2.69
C SER A 50 -8.60 12.33 2.82
N ALA A 51 -9.18 11.82 3.89
CA ALA A 51 -9.32 10.37 4.07
C ALA A 51 -10.14 9.73 2.95
N ASP A 52 -11.08 10.47 2.38
CA ASP A 52 -11.88 10.03 1.25
C ASP A 52 -11.00 9.75 0.02
N ILE A 53 -10.13 10.69 -0.31
CA ILE A 53 -9.20 10.57 -1.45
C ILE A 53 -8.21 9.43 -1.22
N VAL A 54 -7.61 9.38 -0.04
CA VAL A 54 -6.61 8.34 0.28
C VAL A 54 -7.26 6.96 0.35
N GLY A 55 -8.45 6.88 0.93
CA GLY A 55 -9.20 5.60 0.98
C GLY A 55 -9.51 5.07 -0.41
N THR A 56 -9.93 5.96 -1.33
CA THR A 56 -10.18 5.59 -2.71
C THR A 56 -8.90 5.15 -3.42
N ALA A 57 -7.79 5.84 -3.16
CA ALA A 57 -6.49 5.48 -3.73
C ALA A 57 -6.06 4.08 -3.26
N PHE A 58 -6.21 3.79 -1.98
CA PHE A 58 -5.88 2.46 -1.44
C PHE A 58 -6.81 1.37 -2.00
N LYS A 59 -8.09 1.67 -2.16
CA LYS A 59 -9.02 0.74 -2.79
C LYS A 59 -8.51 0.35 -4.18
N THR A 60 -8.15 1.34 -4.98
CA THR A 60 -7.65 1.12 -6.33
C THR A 60 -6.32 0.35 -6.32
N LEU A 61 -5.41 0.72 -5.41
CA LEU A 61 -4.12 0.06 -5.28
C LEU A 61 -4.26 -1.42 -4.91
N PHE A 62 -5.06 -1.72 -3.90
CA PHE A 62 -5.21 -3.11 -3.47
C PHE A 62 -6.04 -3.94 -4.45
N ALA A 63 -7.00 -3.34 -5.14
CA ALA A 63 -7.71 -4.02 -6.22
C ALA A 63 -6.76 -4.37 -7.37
N ARG A 64 -5.83 -3.47 -7.70
CA ARG A 64 -4.78 -3.73 -8.69
C ARG A 64 -3.93 -4.92 -8.29
N ILE A 65 -3.49 -4.97 -7.04
CA ILE A 65 -2.68 -6.07 -6.53
C ILE A 65 -3.46 -7.38 -6.57
N GLN A 66 -4.73 -7.36 -6.18
CA GLN A 66 -5.58 -8.54 -6.25
C GLN A 66 -5.68 -9.07 -7.68
N ASP A 67 -5.89 -8.19 -8.64
CA ASP A 67 -5.97 -8.59 -10.05
C ASP A 67 -4.67 -9.22 -10.53
N LEU A 68 -3.53 -8.67 -10.13
CA LEU A 68 -2.22 -9.24 -10.44
C LEU A 68 -2.07 -10.64 -9.83
N GLU A 69 -2.48 -10.80 -8.58
CA GLU A 69 -2.40 -12.10 -7.89
C GLU A 69 -3.30 -13.14 -8.52
N LEU A 70 -4.40 -12.71 -9.16
CA LEU A 70 -5.29 -13.58 -9.92
C LEU A 70 -4.77 -13.90 -11.32
N GLY A 71 -3.63 -13.37 -11.69
CA GLY A 71 -3.00 -13.63 -12.99
C GLY A 71 -3.48 -12.77 -14.12
N LYS A 72 -4.19 -11.68 -13.84
CA LYS A 72 -4.69 -10.77 -14.88
C LYS A 72 -3.56 -9.87 -15.38
N THR A 73 -3.63 -9.51 -16.67
CA THR A 73 -2.78 -8.47 -17.24
C THR A 73 -3.53 -7.16 -17.15
N LEU A 74 -2.90 -6.16 -16.57
CA LEU A 74 -3.54 -4.86 -16.37
C LEU A 74 -3.48 -4.02 -17.65
N ASP A 75 -4.28 -2.96 -17.69
CA ASP A 75 -4.38 -2.07 -18.87
C ASP A 75 -3.03 -1.43 -19.22
N ASP A 76 -2.16 -1.21 -18.24
CA ASP A 76 -0.82 -0.64 -18.46
C ASP A 76 0.23 -1.71 -18.81
N GLY A 77 -0.18 -2.95 -19.00
CA GLY A 77 0.71 -4.05 -19.36
C GLY A 77 1.38 -4.74 -18.19
N THR A 78 1.10 -4.33 -16.96
CA THR A 78 1.68 -4.97 -15.77
C THR A 78 1.08 -6.36 -15.59
N THR A 79 1.92 -7.34 -15.29
CA THR A 79 1.55 -8.73 -15.03
C THR A 79 2.06 -9.14 -13.66
N LEU A 80 1.58 -10.27 -13.16
CA LEU A 80 2.09 -10.84 -11.91
C LEU A 80 3.60 -11.04 -11.98
N GLY A 81 4.11 -11.48 -13.13
CA GLY A 81 5.54 -11.66 -13.33
C GLY A 81 6.32 -10.38 -13.19
N LYS A 82 5.83 -9.29 -13.75
CA LYS A 82 6.48 -7.97 -13.63
C LYS A 82 6.44 -7.46 -12.20
N TYR A 83 5.32 -7.61 -11.52
CA TYR A 83 5.17 -7.23 -10.12
C TYR A 83 6.14 -8.02 -9.24
N SER A 84 6.16 -9.35 -9.41
CA SER A 84 7.06 -10.22 -8.66
C SER A 84 8.52 -9.89 -8.93
N ALA A 85 8.89 -9.65 -10.20
CA ALA A 85 10.25 -9.31 -10.57
C ALA A 85 10.71 -7.99 -9.97
N ALA A 86 9.83 -6.99 -9.95
CA ALA A 86 10.15 -5.68 -9.36
C ALA A 86 10.47 -5.81 -7.88
N LEU A 87 9.68 -6.60 -7.14
CA LEU A 87 9.93 -6.84 -5.73
C LEU A 87 11.17 -7.70 -5.50
N ASN A 88 11.39 -8.71 -6.33
CA ASN A 88 12.59 -9.56 -6.24
C ASN A 88 13.87 -8.75 -6.43
N THR A 89 13.83 -7.72 -7.25
CA THR A 89 15.00 -6.83 -7.49
C THR A 89 15.49 -6.20 -6.18
N ILE A 90 14.60 -5.95 -5.24
CA ILE A 90 14.95 -5.37 -3.95
C ILE A 90 15.03 -6.43 -2.83
N GLY A 91 14.93 -7.71 -3.19
CA GLY A 91 15.04 -8.80 -2.22
C GLY A 91 13.73 -9.18 -1.53
N VAL A 92 12.59 -8.76 -2.08
CA VAL A 92 11.27 -9.11 -1.53
C VAL A 92 10.64 -10.18 -2.40
N ASN A 93 10.23 -11.28 -1.79
CA ASN A 93 9.51 -12.36 -2.46
C ASN A 93 8.03 -12.26 -2.12
N ILE A 94 7.16 -12.42 -3.12
CA ILE A 94 5.72 -12.38 -2.88
C ILE A 94 5.17 -13.71 -2.36
N LYS A 95 5.97 -14.77 -2.42
CA LYS A 95 5.61 -16.09 -1.92
C LYS A 95 6.50 -16.49 -0.76
N ASP A 96 5.93 -17.26 0.16
CA ASP A 96 6.67 -17.82 1.29
C ASP A 96 7.38 -19.12 0.88
N ASP A 97 8.03 -19.77 1.85
CA ASP A 97 8.79 -21.01 1.63
C ASP A 97 7.89 -22.18 1.19
N ASN A 98 6.59 -22.09 1.43
CA ASN A 98 5.61 -23.10 1.04
C ASN A 98 4.94 -22.79 -0.29
N ASP A 99 5.46 -21.80 -1.03
CA ASP A 99 4.95 -21.36 -2.33
C ASP A 99 3.54 -20.75 -2.25
N ASN A 100 3.16 -20.24 -1.09
CA ASN A 100 1.90 -19.52 -0.89
C ASN A 100 2.14 -18.02 -0.96
N LEU A 101 1.20 -17.28 -1.52
CA LEU A 101 1.27 -15.82 -1.54
C LEU A 101 1.29 -15.29 -0.11
N LYS A 102 2.22 -14.37 0.16
CA LYS A 102 2.30 -13.70 1.45
C LYS A 102 1.14 -12.74 1.63
N GLU A 103 0.76 -12.54 2.90
CA GLU A 103 -0.19 -11.51 3.25
C GLU A 103 0.36 -10.13 2.88
N MET A 104 -0.52 -9.20 2.51
CA MET A 104 -0.09 -7.86 2.10
C MET A 104 0.63 -7.11 3.22
N ASP A 105 0.25 -7.34 4.47
CA ASP A 105 0.95 -6.81 5.65
C ASP A 105 2.45 -7.11 5.57
N GLN A 106 2.78 -8.36 5.29
CA GLN A 106 4.17 -8.81 5.26
C GLN A 106 4.91 -8.24 4.07
N ILE A 107 4.28 -8.20 2.89
CA ILE A 107 4.91 -7.66 1.68
C ILE A 107 5.23 -6.18 1.87
N LEU A 108 4.29 -5.41 2.42
CA LEU A 108 4.52 -3.99 2.68
C LEU A 108 5.61 -3.76 3.71
N GLU A 109 5.64 -4.59 4.76
CA GLU A 109 6.69 -4.50 5.79
C GLU A 109 8.06 -4.76 5.19
N GLU A 110 8.21 -5.81 4.40
CA GLU A 110 9.47 -6.14 3.75
C GLU A 110 9.90 -5.07 2.75
N MET A 111 8.93 -4.52 2.01
CA MET A 111 9.20 -3.44 1.06
C MET A 111 9.70 -2.19 1.80
N ALA A 112 9.08 -1.86 2.93
CA ALA A 112 9.47 -0.71 3.74
C ALA A 112 10.88 -0.87 4.30
N GLU A 113 11.26 -2.08 4.71
CA GLU A 113 12.61 -2.36 5.20
C GLU A 113 13.68 -2.08 4.14
N LYS A 114 13.36 -2.30 2.88
CA LYS A 114 14.30 -2.08 1.78
C LYS A 114 14.22 -0.68 1.18
N TRP A 115 13.16 0.05 1.48
CA TRP A 115 12.86 1.32 0.82
C TRP A 115 14.01 2.32 0.92
N GLN A 116 14.60 2.45 2.10
CA GLN A 116 15.66 3.42 2.34
C GLN A 116 16.97 3.09 1.63
N THR A 117 17.12 1.85 1.18
CA THR A 117 18.32 1.44 0.44
C THR A 117 18.24 1.80 -1.05
N LEU A 118 17.07 2.23 -1.51
CA LEU A 118 16.83 2.53 -2.92
C LEU A 118 17.06 4.01 -3.20
N ASN A 119 17.57 4.32 -4.40
CA ASN A 119 17.63 5.71 -4.83
C ASN A 119 16.22 6.16 -5.28
N LYS A 120 16.08 7.46 -5.56
CA LYS A 120 14.77 8.04 -5.88
C LYS A 120 14.14 7.44 -7.12
N ASP A 121 14.94 7.19 -8.15
CA ASP A 121 14.45 6.61 -9.40
C ASP A 121 13.97 5.16 -9.19
N GLU A 122 14.70 4.40 -8.39
CA GLU A 122 14.32 3.03 -8.05
C GLU A 122 13.03 3.01 -7.24
N GLN A 123 12.90 3.92 -6.28
CA GLN A 123 11.70 4.06 -5.47
C GLN A 123 10.48 4.37 -6.33
N THR A 124 10.63 5.33 -7.23
CA THR A 124 9.54 5.73 -8.14
C THR A 124 9.14 4.59 -9.06
N ALA A 125 10.13 3.92 -9.66
CA ALA A 125 9.86 2.81 -10.59
C ALA A 125 9.14 1.66 -9.88
N LEU A 126 9.59 1.31 -8.67
CA LEU A 126 8.95 0.25 -7.89
C LEU A 126 7.51 0.64 -7.52
N ALA A 127 7.33 1.86 -7.03
CA ALA A 127 6.01 2.33 -6.63
C ALA A 127 5.03 2.35 -7.81
N GLN A 128 5.50 2.77 -8.98
CA GLN A 128 4.65 2.80 -10.18
C GLN A 128 4.27 1.39 -10.64
N THR A 129 5.18 0.43 -10.52
CA THR A 129 4.86 -0.97 -10.87
C THR A 129 3.83 -1.55 -9.91
N VAL A 130 4.00 -1.32 -8.61
CA VAL A 130 3.12 -1.88 -7.58
C VAL A 130 1.76 -1.18 -7.56
N ALA A 131 1.75 0.15 -7.59
CA ALA A 131 0.55 0.95 -7.37
C ALA A 131 -0.07 1.52 -8.65
N GLY A 132 0.69 1.57 -9.73
CA GLY A 132 0.26 2.26 -10.95
C GLY A 132 0.58 3.74 -10.90
N THR A 133 0.52 4.39 -12.06
CA THR A 133 0.93 5.80 -12.18
C THR A 133 0.00 6.78 -11.49
N ARG A 134 -1.21 6.37 -11.16
CA ARG A 134 -2.20 7.25 -10.52
C ARG A 134 -2.12 7.23 -9.00
N GLN A 135 -1.73 6.09 -8.40
CA GLN A 135 -1.73 5.92 -6.95
C GLN A 135 -0.34 5.74 -6.35
N TYR A 136 0.72 5.86 -7.14
CA TYR A 136 2.06 5.59 -6.62
C TYR A 136 2.47 6.60 -5.55
N THR A 137 1.95 7.83 -5.60
CA THR A 137 2.29 8.85 -4.61
C THR A 137 1.82 8.48 -3.21
N GLN A 138 0.66 7.84 -3.08
CA GLN A 138 0.19 7.36 -1.79
C GLN A 138 1.05 6.22 -1.26
N LEU A 139 1.50 5.32 -2.14
CA LEU A 139 2.40 4.25 -1.74
C LEU A 139 3.75 4.80 -1.30
N VAL A 140 4.31 5.76 -2.05
CA VAL A 140 5.56 6.43 -1.67
C VAL A 140 5.44 7.07 -0.29
N ALA A 141 4.34 7.80 -0.05
CA ALA A 141 4.10 8.43 1.25
C ALA A 141 4.03 7.39 2.37
N LEU A 142 3.40 6.26 2.12
CA LEU A 142 3.32 5.17 3.10
C LEU A 142 4.70 4.60 3.41
N MET A 143 5.48 4.31 2.37
CA MET A 143 6.82 3.73 2.56
C MET A 143 7.78 4.68 3.26
N GLU A 144 7.76 5.96 2.89
CA GLU A 144 8.63 6.97 3.50
C GLU A 144 8.30 7.24 4.97
N ASN A 145 7.06 6.97 5.37
CA ASN A 145 6.59 7.26 6.72
C ASN A 145 6.22 5.98 7.48
N TRP A 146 6.80 4.85 7.09
CA TRP A 146 6.49 3.56 7.70
C TRP A 146 6.73 3.54 9.21
N ASP A 147 7.82 4.18 9.66
CA ASP A 147 8.14 4.24 11.09
C ASP A 147 7.10 5.04 11.89
N PHE A 148 6.45 6.01 11.26
CA PHE A 148 5.37 6.77 11.88
C PHE A 148 4.17 5.85 12.18
N MET A 149 3.97 4.84 11.36
CA MET A 149 2.86 3.91 11.49
C MET A 149 3.07 2.88 12.61
N ARG A 150 4.31 2.59 12.93
CA ARG A 150 4.65 1.60 13.96
C ARG A 150 4.35 2.10 15.40
#